data_79b38f6fd03de6a30c0ff850f74add1e
#
_entry.id   79b38f6fd03de6a30c0ff850f74add1e
#
_cell.length_a   1.000
_cell.length_b   1.000
_cell.length_c   1.000
_cell.angle_alpha   90.00
_cell.angle_beta   90.00
_cell.angle_gamma   90.00
#
_symmetry.space_group_name_H-M   'P 1'
#
loop_
_entity.id
_entity.type
_entity.pdbx_description
1 polymer ?
#
loop_
_entity_poly.entity_id
_entity_poly.type
_entity_poly.pdbx_seq_one_letter_code
_entity_poly.pdbx_strand_id
1 'polypeptide(L)'
;KIRVQKKKSFGSVKIRPSMYGITPVNVGDNTIEFTLPQWEKRKVSVEFDGDRFYNLMILPNRPDPDRPDPDNLPAGMKYYGPGEHNPERITLKEGETLYIDEGAVVYGKVAVSGSHVTITGRGILSGAKLAHTGETYAHGALLIETNANRLSNRGYFTISGITVVDSPNWTLSVYNTDHVMIDNINILCWILNGDGIDLCSVTDATIQDCFIRTYDDCITLKVNSLSVTATRDIRIKNNLIWADYARGIVIGPESGTNTRAGISDCTIEDCVIMEYPTNLLETSSSKLNCDGAGLSISQYPSGGATSGTIENITFQNIVIDNISQKGRPMVIWQKANQDHALIKNVTYRNIQILDEADRCQASGIYTNGNTISGLVFDKVTYNGTPIHQSGKW
;
A
#
# COMPACT_ATOMS: atom_id res chain seq x y z
N LYS A 1 -1.71 -21.72 17.65
CA LYS A 1 -0.40 -21.63 18.28
C LYS A 1 0.68 -21.70 17.20
N ILE A 2 1.69 -20.84 17.29
CA ILE A 2 2.83 -20.76 16.35
C ILE A 2 4.09 -21.05 17.14
N ARG A 3 5.00 -21.83 16.55
CA ARG A 3 6.32 -22.12 17.06
C ARG A 3 7.36 -21.70 16.02
N VAL A 4 8.32 -20.88 16.44
CA VAL A 4 9.39 -20.37 15.57
C VAL A 4 10.73 -20.74 16.19
N GLN A 5 11.57 -21.45 15.43
CA GLN A 5 12.92 -21.79 15.82
C GLN A 5 13.92 -21.06 14.94
N LYS A 6 14.85 -20.31 15.56
CA LYS A 6 15.93 -19.61 14.88
C LYS A 6 17.19 -20.46 14.89
N LYS A 7 17.94 -20.50 13.78
CA LYS A 7 19.20 -21.27 13.70
C LYS A 7 20.29 -20.75 14.63
N LYS A 8 20.28 -19.46 14.96
CA LYS A 8 21.26 -18.80 15.84
C LYS A 8 20.55 -18.31 17.11
N SER A 9 21.33 -18.18 18.18
CA SER A 9 20.84 -17.57 19.41
C SER A 9 20.36 -16.12 19.19
N PHE A 10 19.47 -15.67 20.04
CA PHE A 10 18.95 -14.30 20.04
C PHE A 10 18.82 -13.80 21.49
N GLY A 11 18.97 -12.49 21.68
CA GLY A 11 18.83 -11.83 22.97
C GLY A 11 17.42 -11.31 23.23
N SER A 12 16.71 -10.92 22.16
CA SER A 12 15.36 -10.36 22.26
C SER A 12 14.50 -10.78 21.09
N VAL A 13 13.17 -10.68 21.26
CA VAL A 13 12.20 -10.89 20.20
C VAL A 13 11.01 -9.99 20.39
N LYS A 14 10.54 -9.37 19.31
CA LYS A 14 9.34 -8.55 19.26
C LYS A 14 8.41 -9.06 18.17
N ILE A 15 7.11 -9.05 18.44
CA ILE A 15 6.08 -9.36 17.45
C ILE A 15 5.29 -8.08 17.17
N ARG A 16 5.21 -7.69 15.91
CA ARG A 16 4.44 -6.51 15.49
C ARG A 16 3.31 -6.86 14.53
N PRO A 17 2.22 -6.09 14.47
CA PRO A 17 1.99 -4.80 15.15
C PRO A 17 1.91 -4.96 16.67
N SER A 18 2.47 -4.00 17.39
CA SER A 18 2.52 -4.00 18.87
C SER A 18 1.12 -3.99 19.48
N MET A 19 0.16 -3.35 18.81
CA MET A 19 -1.24 -3.28 19.25
C MET A 19 -1.94 -4.65 19.33
N TYR A 20 -1.41 -5.71 18.73
CA TYR A 20 -1.97 -7.06 18.88
C TYR A 20 -1.68 -7.66 20.26
N GLY A 21 -0.77 -7.07 21.03
CA GLY A 21 -0.43 -7.52 22.40
C GLY A 21 0.10 -8.96 22.46
N ILE A 22 0.76 -9.42 21.40
CA ILE A 22 1.27 -10.79 21.32
C ILE A 22 2.62 -10.86 22.04
N THR A 23 2.66 -11.62 23.13
CA THR A 23 3.88 -11.86 23.89
C THR A 23 4.42 -13.25 23.56
N PRO A 24 5.62 -13.35 22.96
CA PRO A 24 6.26 -14.64 22.71
C PRO A 24 6.86 -15.22 24.00
N VAL A 25 6.80 -16.52 24.13
CA VAL A 25 7.40 -17.28 25.23
C VAL A 25 8.63 -18.02 24.71
N ASN A 26 9.80 -17.81 25.31
CA ASN A 26 10.98 -18.60 25.02
C ASN A 26 10.83 -19.99 25.65
N VAL A 27 10.94 -21.03 24.81
CA VAL A 27 10.79 -22.43 25.23
C VAL A 27 12.09 -23.23 25.12
N GLY A 28 13.22 -22.54 24.99
CA GLY A 28 14.56 -23.15 24.88
C GLY A 28 14.99 -23.40 23.43
N ASP A 29 16.22 -23.82 23.23
CA ASP A 29 16.79 -24.18 21.91
C ASP A 29 16.55 -23.13 20.81
N ASN A 30 16.71 -21.83 21.12
CA ASN A 30 16.47 -20.72 20.23
C ASN A 30 15.02 -20.71 19.66
N THR A 31 14.06 -21.20 20.44
CA THR A 31 12.67 -21.39 20.03
C THR A 31 11.74 -20.51 20.86
N ILE A 32 10.81 -19.86 20.17
CA ILE A 32 9.70 -19.15 20.78
C ILE A 32 8.37 -19.77 20.40
N GLU A 33 7.39 -19.58 21.26
CA GLU A 33 6.00 -19.93 21.01
C GLU A 33 5.09 -18.74 21.33
N PHE A 34 4.05 -18.57 20.50
CA PHE A 34 3.01 -17.59 20.74
C PHE A 34 1.68 -18.03 20.11
N THR A 35 0.61 -17.35 20.52
CA THR A 35 -0.71 -17.56 19.92
C THR A 35 -1.05 -16.38 19.03
N LEU A 36 -1.51 -16.65 17.81
CA LEU A 36 -2.06 -15.66 16.89
C LEU A 36 -3.58 -15.83 16.86
N PRO A 37 -4.33 -15.08 17.70
CA PRO A 37 -5.78 -15.14 17.69
C PRO A 37 -6.34 -14.52 16.42
N GLN A 38 -7.47 -15.03 15.92
CA GLN A 38 -8.04 -14.56 14.65
C GLN A 38 -6.99 -14.59 13.51
N TRP A 39 -6.25 -15.69 13.43
CA TRP A 39 -5.10 -15.85 12.52
C TRP A 39 -5.44 -15.52 11.07
N GLU A 40 -6.66 -15.80 10.63
CA GLU A 40 -7.17 -15.53 9.29
C GLU A 40 -7.27 -14.03 8.94
N LYS A 41 -7.20 -13.16 9.95
CA LYS A 41 -7.25 -11.70 9.80
C LYS A 41 -5.96 -11.01 10.25
N ARG A 42 -5.01 -11.77 10.80
CA ARG A 42 -3.83 -11.18 11.45
C ARG A 42 -2.55 -11.65 10.81
N LYS A 43 -1.80 -10.70 10.31
CA LYS A 43 -0.46 -10.88 9.76
C LYS A 43 0.53 -10.23 10.71
N VAL A 44 1.71 -10.83 10.90
CA VAL A 44 2.68 -10.33 11.88
C VAL A 44 4.10 -10.41 11.38
N SER A 45 4.94 -9.51 11.90
CA SER A 45 6.39 -9.54 11.83
C SER A 45 6.95 -10.10 13.13
N VAL A 46 7.87 -11.05 13.04
CA VAL A 46 8.66 -11.55 14.18
C VAL A 46 10.08 -11.05 14.02
N GLU A 47 10.50 -10.19 14.93
CA GLU A 47 11.77 -9.46 14.88
C GLU A 47 12.67 -9.92 16.02
N PHE A 48 13.81 -10.50 15.67
CA PHE A 48 14.82 -10.92 16.62
C PHE A 48 15.92 -9.85 16.72
N ASP A 49 16.30 -9.48 17.94
CA ASP A 49 17.38 -8.54 18.23
C ASP A 49 17.21 -7.16 17.59
N GLY A 50 15.95 -6.76 17.37
CA GLY A 50 15.59 -5.48 16.77
C GLY A 50 15.82 -5.40 15.25
N ASP A 51 16.15 -6.54 14.62
CA ASP A 51 16.35 -6.58 13.17
C ASP A 51 15.01 -6.54 12.42
N ARG A 52 14.80 -5.46 11.69
CA ARG A 52 13.60 -5.20 10.89
C ARG A 52 13.75 -5.59 9.43
N PHE A 53 14.97 -5.82 8.97
CA PHE A 53 15.25 -6.17 7.58
C PHE A 53 15.21 -7.68 7.35
N TYR A 54 15.79 -8.45 8.30
CA TYR A 54 15.78 -9.92 8.25
C TYR A 54 14.79 -10.52 9.25
N ASN A 55 13.62 -9.93 9.32
CA ASN A 55 12.51 -10.40 10.13
C ASN A 55 11.75 -11.56 9.46
N LEU A 56 11.01 -12.32 10.26
CA LEU A 56 10.11 -13.35 9.75
C LEU A 56 8.70 -12.77 9.61
N MET A 57 8.21 -12.69 8.39
CA MET A 57 6.82 -12.37 8.12
C MET A 57 5.97 -13.64 8.19
N ILE A 58 4.92 -13.62 9.02
CA ILE A 58 3.92 -14.66 9.09
C ILE A 58 2.63 -14.05 8.53
N LEU A 59 2.29 -14.46 7.33
CA LEU A 59 1.21 -13.90 6.52
C LEU A 59 0.16 -14.98 6.24
N PRO A 60 -0.62 -15.40 7.27
CA PRO A 60 -1.65 -16.40 7.07
C PRO A 60 -2.71 -15.88 6.11
N ASN A 61 -3.25 -16.78 5.34
CA ASN A 61 -4.31 -16.48 4.40
C ASN A 61 -5.61 -17.16 4.84
N ARG A 62 -6.75 -16.58 4.49
CA ARG A 62 -8.05 -17.23 4.70
C ARG A 62 -8.16 -18.48 3.83
N PRO A 63 -8.80 -19.56 4.30
CA PRO A 63 -9.15 -20.68 3.44
C PRO A 63 -9.84 -20.20 2.18
N ASP A 64 -9.68 -20.93 1.10
CA ASP A 64 -10.35 -20.63 -0.16
C ASP A 64 -11.52 -21.60 -0.38
N PRO A 65 -12.76 -21.20 -0.04
CA PRO A 65 -13.92 -22.06 -0.23
C PRO A 65 -14.28 -22.25 -1.70
N ASP A 66 -13.81 -21.35 -2.57
CA ASP A 66 -14.12 -21.32 -3.99
C ASP A 66 -12.97 -21.89 -4.85
N ARG A 67 -12.06 -22.67 -4.23
CA ARG A 67 -10.96 -23.32 -4.94
C ARG A 67 -11.52 -24.21 -6.06
N PRO A 68 -11.15 -23.96 -7.33
CA PRO A 68 -11.67 -24.73 -8.45
C PRO A 68 -11.16 -26.16 -8.45
N ASP A 69 -11.96 -27.04 -9.02
CA ASP A 69 -11.51 -28.38 -9.37
C ASP A 69 -10.61 -28.32 -10.61
N PRO A 70 -9.33 -28.68 -10.51
CA PRO A 70 -8.41 -28.58 -11.64
C PRO A 70 -8.79 -29.45 -12.84
N ASP A 71 -9.58 -30.51 -12.60
CA ASP A 71 -10.07 -31.40 -13.68
C ASP A 71 -11.35 -30.86 -14.34
N ASN A 72 -11.97 -29.82 -13.78
CA ASN A 72 -13.21 -29.22 -14.30
C ASN A 72 -13.23 -27.71 -14.16
N LEU A 73 -12.31 -27.01 -14.83
CA LEU A 73 -12.16 -25.56 -14.73
C LEU A 73 -13.31 -24.82 -15.42
N PRO A 74 -13.81 -23.73 -14.82
CA PRO A 74 -14.77 -22.83 -15.46
C PRO A 74 -14.24 -22.26 -16.76
N ALA A 75 -15.12 -22.02 -17.71
CA ALA A 75 -14.76 -21.35 -18.96
C ALA A 75 -14.13 -19.96 -18.70
N GLY A 76 -13.06 -19.61 -19.41
CA GLY A 76 -12.35 -18.35 -19.22
C GLY A 76 -11.39 -18.31 -18.02
N MET A 77 -11.20 -19.42 -17.31
CA MET A 77 -10.23 -19.52 -16.23
C MET A 77 -8.85 -19.94 -16.74
N LYS A 78 -7.82 -19.16 -16.40
CA LYS A 78 -6.42 -19.52 -16.53
C LYS A 78 -5.93 -20.02 -15.17
N TYR A 79 -5.65 -21.30 -15.07
CA TYR A 79 -5.29 -21.96 -13.82
C TYR A 79 -3.81 -22.36 -13.79
N TYR A 80 -3.14 -22.02 -12.70
CA TYR A 80 -1.80 -22.46 -12.38
C TYR A 80 -1.80 -23.27 -11.08
N GLY A 81 -1.66 -24.58 -11.19
CA GLY A 81 -1.58 -25.52 -10.07
C GLY A 81 -0.22 -25.48 -9.37
N PRO A 82 -0.05 -26.28 -8.29
CA PRO A 82 1.20 -26.32 -7.52
C PRO A 82 2.42 -26.54 -8.38
N GLY A 83 3.53 -25.85 -8.06
CA GLY A 83 4.81 -25.88 -8.81
C GLY A 83 5.19 -24.55 -9.41
N GLU A 84 6.29 -24.54 -10.16
CA GLU A 84 6.82 -23.33 -10.82
C GLU A 84 6.30 -23.21 -12.26
N HIS A 85 5.87 -22.00 -12.63
CA HIS A 85 5.36 -21.65 -13.96
C HIS A 85 6.05 -20.39 -14.48
N ASN A 86 6.38 -20.34 -15.75
CA ASN A 86 7.13 -19.23 -16.38
C ASN A 86 6.40 -18.71 -17.64
N PRO A 87 5.21 -18.15 -17.54
CA PRO A 87 4.48 -17.62 -18.70
C PRO A 87 5.05 -16.32 -19.26
N GLU A 88 6.01 -15.67 -18.58
CA GLU A 88 6.54 -14.33 -18.85
C GLU A 88 5.47 -13.23 -18.86
N ARG A 89 4.37 -13.43 -19.55
CA ARG A 89 3.24 -12.52 -19.63
C ARG A 89 1.91 -13.28 -19.69
N ILE A 90 0.99 -12.89 -18.85
CA ILE A 90 -0.40 -13.33 -18.82
C ILE A 90 -1.28 -12.16 -19.25
N THR A 91 -2.10 -12.33 -20.27
CA THR A 91 -3.08 -11.32 -20.67
C THR A 91 -4.47 -11.81 -20.29
N LEU A 92 -5.22 -10.98 -19.57
CA LEU A 92 -6.60 -11.24 -19.16
C LEU A 92 -7.55 -10.36 -19.98
N LYS A 93 -8.52 -11.00 -20.60
CA LYS A 93 -9.56 -10.36 -21.41
C LYS A 93 -10.86 -10.23 -20.59
N GLU A 94 -11.87 -9.71 -21.22
CA GLU A 94 -13.22 -9.58 -20.67
C GLU A 94 -13.73 -10.86 -20.03
N GLY A 95 -14.14 -10.79 -18.76
CA GLY A 95 -14.70 -11.90 -18.01
C GLY A 95 -13.73 -13.02 -17.61
N GLU A 96 -12.42 -12.91 -17.93
CA GLU A 96 -11.45 -13.96 -17.61
C GLU A 96 -11.00 -13.92 -16.14
N THR A 97 -10.73 -15.10 -15.60
CA THR A 97 -10.17 -15.29 -14.26
C THR A 97 -8.78 -15.89 -14.36
N LEU A 98 -7.83 -15.33 -13.62
CA LEU A 98 -6.54 -15.94 -13.31
C LEU A 98 -6.60 -16.55 -11.91
N TYR A 99 -6.44 -17.88 -11.83
CA TYR A 99 -6.37 -18.59 -10.56
C TYR A 99 -4.96 -19.13 -10.34
N ILE A 100 -4.30 -18.67 -9.27
CA ILE A 100 -2.97 -19.12 -8.86
C ILE A 100 -3.14 -19.95 -7.59
N ASP A 101 -3.06 -21.27 -7.72
CA ASP A 101 -3.39 -22.19 -6.64
C ASP A 101 -2.35 -22.21 -5.51
N GLU A 102 -2.73 -22.72 -4.39
CA GLU A 102 -1.83 -22.99 -3.27
C GLU A 102 -0.63 -23.85 -3.72
N GLY A 103 0.59 -23.41 -3.38
CA GLY A 103 1.83 -24.06 -3.80
C GLY A 103 2.29 -23.71 -5.22
N ALA A 104 1.54 -22.89 -5.96
CA ALA A 104 1.98 -22.39 -7.26
C ALA A 104 2.89 -21.14 -7.09
N VAL A 105 3.95 -21.08 -7.89
CA VAL A 105 4.78 -19.87 -8.08
C VAL A 105 4.78 -19.53 -9.56
N VAL A 106 4.19 -18.41 -9.92
CA VAL A 106 4.06 -17.95 -11.30
C VAL A 106 5.02 -16.78 -11.52
N TYR A 107 6.00 -16.98 -12.38
CA TYR A 107 6.97 -15.94 -12.79
C TYR A 107 6.49 -15.24 -14.05
N GLY A 108 6.16 -13.97 -13.94
CA GLY A 108 5.71 -13.21 -15.10
C GLY A 108 4.85 -12.01 -14.70
N LYS A 109 4.45 -11.22 -15.68
CA LYS A 109 3.58 -10.08 -15.49
C LYS A 109 2.16 -10.34 -15.95
N VAL A 110 1.19 -9.61 -15.38
CA VAL A 110 -0.22 -9.70 -15.73
C VAL A 110 -0.70 -8.40 -16.36
N ALA A 111 -1.23 -8.47 -17.56
CA ALA A 111 -1.87 -7.34 -18.24
C ALA A 111 -3.38 -7.60 -18.37
N VAL A 112 -4.16 -6.72 -17.75
CA VAL A 112 -5.64 -6.78 -17.79
C VAL A 112 -6.13 -5.86 -18.90
N SER A 113 -6.78 -6.42 -19.91
CA SER A 113 -7.29 -5.70 -21.08
C SER A 113 -8.81 -5.65 -21.18
N GLY A 114 -9.54 -6.33 -20.30
CA GLY A 114 -11.01 -6.38 -20.26
C GLY A 114 -11.58 -5.86 -18.95
N SER A 115 -12.89 -5.81 -18.86
CA SER A 115 -13.67 -5.63 -17.62
C SER A 115 -14.08 -6.98 -17.06
N HIS A 116 -14.66 -6.99 -15.84
CA HIS A 116 -15.09 -8.22 -15.16
C HIS A 116 -13.98 -9.27 -15.02
N VAL A 117 -12.75 -8.79 -14.73
CA VAL A 117 -11.58 -9.64 -14.59
C VAL A 117 -11.30 -9.94 -13.12
N THR A 118 -10.98 -11.18 -12.83
CA THR A 118 -10.61 -11.64 -11.49
C THR A 118 -9.21 -12.26 -11.49
N ILE A 119 -8.39 -11.89 -10.50
CA ILE A 119 -7.13 -12.55 -10.15
C ILE A 119 -7.30 -13.08 -8.73
N THR A 120 -7.17 -14.39 -8.53
CA THR A 120 -7.41 -14.99 -7.21
C THR A 120 -6.59 -16.26 -6.97
N GLY A 121 -6.73 -16.83 -5.78
CA GLY A 121 -6.03 -18.03 -5.35
C GLY A 121 -5.25 -17.85 -4.06
N ARG A 122 -4.28 -18.74 -3.81
CA ARG A 122 -3.43 -18.72 -2.60
C ARG A 122 -1.95 -18.88 -2.95
N GLY A 123 -1.62 -18.84 -4.25
CA GLY A 123 -0.25 -18.95 -4.73
C GLY A 123 0.48 -17.61 -4.78
N ILE A 124 1.63 -17.65 -5.45
CA ILE A 124 2.57 -16.53 -5.55
C ILE A 124 2.70 -16.08 -7.00
N LEU A 125 2.53 -14.79 -7.25
CA LEU A 125 2.96 -14.13 -8.48
C LEU A 125 4.29 -13.42 -8.22
N SER A 126 5.31 -13.71 -9.00
CA SER A 126 6.66 -13.19 -8.81
C SER A 126 7.21 -12.51 -10.06
N GLY A 127 7.75 -11.30 -9.87
CA GLY A 127 8.52 -10.57 -10.87
C GLY A 127 10.02 -10.92 -10.89
N ALA A 128 10.49 -11.85 -10.05
CA ALA A 128 11.93 -12.11 -9.87
C ALA A 128 12.70 -12.49 -11.14
N LYS A 129 12.01 -13.04 -12.16
CA LYS A 129 12.62 -13.39 -13.45
C LYS A 129 12.47 -12.30 -14.52
N LEU A 130 11.82 -11.18 -14.18
CA LEU A 130 11.70 -10.03 -15.07
C LEU A 130 12.91 -9.11 -14.93
N ALA A 131 13.21 -8.31 -15.95
CA ALA A 131 14.29 -7.32 -15.87
C ALA A 131 13.90 -6.19 -14.88
N HIS A 132 14.71 -6.01 -13.86
CA HIS A 132 14.57 -4.95 -12.86
C HIS A 132 15.36 -3.72 -13.35
N THR A 133 14.71 -2.84 -14.07
CA THR A 133 15.36 -1.67 -14.69
C THR A 133 15.24 -0.40 -13.84
N GLY A 134 14.63 -0.47 -12.66
CA GLY A 134 14.55 0.52 -11.55
C GLY A 134 14.42 2.01 -11.88
N GLU A 135 15.01 2.46 -12.96
CA GLU A 135 15.15 3.87 -13.29
C GLU A 135 14.26 4.35 -14.46
N THR A 136 13.62 3.45 -15.18
CA THR A 136 12.79 3.84 -16.31
C THR A 136 11.33 3.54 -16.07
N TYR A 137 10.51 4.57 -16.02
CA TYR A 137 9.04 4.50 -16.11
C TYR A 137 8.58 3.93 -17.48
N ALA A 138 9.27 2.96 -18.00
CA ALA A 138 8.89 2.34 -19.25
C ALA A 138 7.59 1.56 -19.04
N HIS A 139 6.54 1.96 -19.74
CA HIS A 139 5.32 1.18 -19.89
C HIS A 139 5.68 -0.28 -20.19
N GLY A 140 5.18 -1.19 -19.40
CA GLY A 140 5.49 -2.61 -19.49
C GLY A 140 6.47 -3.14 -18.44
N ALA A 141 7.01 -2.29 -17.55
CA ALA A 141 7.76 -2.74 -16.38
C ALA A 141 6.85 -3.09 -15.18
N LEU A 142 5.58 -2.69 -15.20
CA LEU A 142 4.61 -2.94 -14.14
C LEU A 142 4.28 -4.43 -14.02
N LEU A 143 4.17 -4.95 -12.78
CA LEU A 143 3.95 -6.38 -12.60
C LEU A 143 2.49 -6.77 -12.89
N ILE A 144 1.53 -6.03 -12.36
CA ILE A 144 0.09 -6.17 -12.65
C ILE A 144 -0.40 -4.82 -13.14
N GLU A 145 -0.88 -4.74 -14.36
CA GLU A 145 -1.37 -3.50 -14.96
C GLU A 145 -2.76 -3.70 -15.55
N THR A 146 -3.73 -2.91 -15.07
CA THR A 146 -5.04 -2.82 -15.71
C THR A 146 -5.00 -1.71 -16.75
N ASN A 147 -5.73 -1.90 -17.87
CA ASN A 147 -5.96 -0.86 -18.86
C ASN A 147 -4.67 -0.16 -19.33
N ALA A 148 -3.74 -0.94 -19.86
CA ALA A 148 -2.40 -0.48 -20.22
C ALA A 148 -2.36 0.72 -21.20
N ASN A 149 -3.39 0.93 -22.00
CA ASN A 149 -3.52 2.12 -22.85
C ASN A 149 -4.02 3.35 -22.11
N ARG A 150 -4.55 3.20 -20.89
CA ARG A 150 -5.00 4.27 -19.97
C ARG A 150 -6.08 5.21 -20.53
N LEU A 151 -6.69 4.90 -21.66
CA LEU A 151 -7.60 5.79 -22.35
C LEU A 151 -9.07 5.38 -22.27
N SER A 152 -9.34 4.10 -21.97
CA SER A 152 -10.70 3.58 -21.87
C SER A 152 -11.12 3.41 -20.42
N ASN A 153 -12.37 3.68 -20.12
CA ASN A 153 -12.94 3.28 -18.83
C ASN A 153 -13.22 1.78 -18.82
N ARG A 154 -12.81 1.10 -17.75
CA ARG A 154 -13.04 -0.33 -17.52
C ARG A 154 -13.79 -0.48 -16.20
N GLY A 155 -14.42 -1.62 -15.99
CA GLY A 155 -15.13 -1.88 -14.75
C GLY A 155 -14.92 -3.28 -14.21
N TYR A 156 -15.20 -3.44 -12.91
CA TYR A 156 -15.20 -4.71 -12.21
C TYR A 156 -13.88 -5.47 -12.29
N PHE A 157 -12.87 -4.94 -11.62
CA PHE A 157 -11.60 -5.61 -11.42
C PHE A 157 -11.50 -6.12 -9.98
N THR A 158 -11.25 -7.40 -9.81
CA THR A 158 -11.04 -8.02 -8.49
C THR A 158 -9.68 -8.71 -8.42
N ILE A 159 -8.96 -8.48 -7.33
CA ILE A 159 -7.76 -9.26 -6.99
C ILE A 159 -7.84 -9.69 -5.53
N SER A 160 -7.64 -10.99 -5.25
CA SER A 160 -7.78 -11.50 -3.89
C SER A 160 -6.88 -12.70 -3.57
N GLY A 161 -6.44 -12.77 -2.32
CA GLY A 161 -5.85 -13.97 -1.72
C GLY A 161 -4.42 -14.33 -2.11
N ILE A 162 -3.88 -13.81 -3.19
CA ILE A 162 -2.53 -14.15 -3.67
C ILE A 162 -1.44 -13.35 -2.95
N THR A 163 -0.22 -13.86 -3.01
CA THR A 163 0.99 -13.14 -2.61
C THR A 163 1.74 -12.67 -3.86
N VAL A 164 2.12 -11.39 -3.88
CA VAL A 164 2.83 -10.76 -5.00
C VAL A 164 4.21 -10.32 -4.52
N VAL A 165 5.27 -10.75 -5.21
CA VAL A 165 6.64 -10.51 -4.78
C VAL A 165 7.55 -10.04 -5.92
N ASP A 166 8.62 -9.34 -5.54
CA ASP A 166 9.73 -9.00 -6.44
C ASP A 166 9.30 -8.27 -7.73
N SER A 167 8.43 -7.29 -7.59
CA SER A 167 8.03 -6.47 -8.74
C SER A 167 9.22 -5.72 -9.33
N PRO A 168 9.36 -5.65 -10.66
CA PRO A 168 10.44 -4.90 -11.31
C PRO A 168 10.23 -3.37 -11.32
N ASN A 169 9.03 -2.91 -10.99
CA ASN A 169 8.60 -1.52 -10.86
C ASN A 169 7.30 -1.51 -10.03
N TRP A 170 6.35 -0.57 -10.24
CA TRP A 170 5.05 -0.57 -9.55
C TRP A 170 4.40 -1.96 -9.60
N THR A 171 3.88 -2.39 -8.47
CA THR A 171 3.40 -3.78 -8.32
C THR A 171 2.00 -3.97 -8.90
N LEU A 172 1.02 -3.22 -8.40
CA LEU A 172 -0.37 -3.27 -8.87
C LEU A 172 -0.82 -1.87 -9.29
N SER A 173 -0.93 -1.66 -10.59
CA SER A 173 -1.32 -0.38 -11.16
C SER A 173 -2.69 -0.47 -11.81
N VAL A 174 -3.66 0.23 -11.25
CA VAL A 174 -5.04 0.25 -11.72
C VAL A 174 -5.33 1.61 -12.38
N TYR A 175 -5.65 1.59 -13.66
CA TYR A 175 -5.89 2.81 -14.44
C TYR A 175 -7.31 2.86 -15.00
N ASN A 176 -7.99 4.01 -14.85
CA ASN A 176 -9.30 4.29 -15.45
C ASN A 176 -10.28 3.11 -15.30
N THR A 177 -10.45 2.64 -14.08
CA THR A 177 -11.24 1.48 -13.75
C THR A 177 -12.24 1.84 -12.64
N ASP A 178 -13.43 1.35 -12.73
CA ASP A 178 -14.44 1.47 -11.69
C ASP A 178 -14.79 0.10 -11.09
N HIS A 179 -15.43 0.09 -9.91
CA HIS A 179 -15.79 -1.13 -9.18
C HIS A 179 -14.57 -2.05 -8.96
N VAL A 180 -13.61 -1.56 -8.19
CA VAL A 180 -12.35 -2.25 -7.91
C VAL A 180 -12.38 -2.88 -6.52
N MET A 181 -12.09 -4.17 -6.43
CA MET A 181 -11.92 -4.89 -5.16
C MET A 181 -10.52 -5.47 -5.05
N ILE A 182 -9.77 -5.04 -4.04
CA ILE A 182 -8.46 -5.58 -3.69
C ILE A 182 -8.56 -6.13 -2.27
N ASP A 183 -8.58 -7.46 -2.13
CA ASP A 183 -8.89 -8.12 -0.87
C ASP A 183 -7.85 -9.15 -0.46
N ASN A 184 -7.32 -9.01 0.75
CA ASN A 184 -6.49 -10.03 1.38
C ASN A 184 -5.28 -10.48 0.54
N ILE A 185 -4.63 -9.57 -0.16
CA ILE A 185 -3.37 -9.84 -0.85
C ILE A 185 -2.16 -9.49 0.04
N ASN A 186 -1.02 -10.12 -0.25
CA ASN A 186 0.25 -9.73 0.34
C ASN A 186 1.16 -9.20 -0.76
N ILE A 187 1.77 -8.04 -0.55
CA ILE A 187 2.75 -7.46 -1.45
C ILE A 187 4.09 -7.30 -0.71
N LEU A 188 5.16 -7.84 -1.29
CA LEU A 188 6.52 -7.64 -0.82
C LEU A 188 7.40 -7.23 -2.01
N CYS A 189 7.83 -5.97 -2.03
CA CYS A 189 8.64 -5.42 -3.12
C CYS A 189 9.78 -4.58 -2.56
N TRP A 190 10.99 -4.85 -3.02
CA TRP A 190 12.20 -4.16 -2.57
C TRP A 190 12.99 -3.60 -3.75
N ILE A 191 12.45 -2.57 -4.40
CA ILE A 191 13.12 -1.86 -5.49
C ILE A 191 12.67 -0.40 -5.52
N LEU A 192 13.52 0.50 -6.00
CA LEU A 192 13.16 1.89 -6.27
C LEU A 192 12.02 1.94 -7.31
N ASN A 193 11.04 2.81 -7.12
CA ASN A 193 9.78 2.83 -7.85
C ASN A 193 8.99 1.50 -7.73
N GLY A 194 9.20 0.76 -6.66
CA GLY A 194 8.45 -0.45 -6.35
C GLY A 194 7.25 -0.15 -5.48
N ASP A 195 6.32 0.68 -6.00
CA ASP A 195 5.07 1.01 -5.33
C ASP A 195 4.20 -0.25 -5.18
N GLY A 196 3.37 -0.29 -4.16
CA GLY A 196 2.51 -1.45 -3.89
C GLY A 196 1.23 -1.42 -4.72
N ILE A 197 0.35 -0.48 -4.42
CA ILE A 197 -0.95 -0.33 -5.09
C ILE A 197 -1.12 1.11 -5.54
N ASP A 198 -1.24 1.32 -6.84
CA ASP A 198 -1.50 2.61 -7.46
C ASP A 198 -2.90 2.65 -8.07
N LEU A 199 -3.78 3.46 -7.52
CA LEU A 199 -5.10 3.75 -8.08
C LEU A 199 -5.04 5.06 -8.86
N CYS A 200 -5.08 4.98 -10.18
CA CYS A 200 -4.91 6.11 -11.09
C CYS A 200 -6.20 6.37 -11.87
N SER A 201 -6.96 7.40 -11.50
CA SER A 201 -8.29 7.71 -12.08
C SER A 201 -9.28 6.55 -11.89
N VAL A 202 -9.43 6.13 -10.65
CA VAL A 202 -10.26 4.99 -10.24
C VAL A 202 -11.45 5.50 -9.43
N THR A 203 -12.61 4.93 -9.67
CA THR A 203 -13.82 5.23 -8.90
C THR A 203 -14.41 3.97 -8.30
N ASP A 204 -15.03 4.10 -7.11
CA ASP A 204 -15.65 2.98 -6.40
C ASP A 204 -14.66 1.81 -6.17
N ALA A 205 -13.67 2.03 -5.32
CA ALA A 205 -12.69 1.01 -5.00
C ALA A 205 -12.60 0.70 -3.51
N THR A 206 -12.38 -0.56 -3.19
CA THR A 206 -12.07 -1.03 -1.84
C THR A 206 -10.74 -1.77 -1.83
N ILE A 207 -9.84 -1.37 -0.91
CA ILE A 207 -8.58 -2.08 -0.58
C ILE A 207 -8.70 -2.55 0.87
N GLN A 208 -8.71 -3.86 1.10
CA GLN A 208 -8.93 -4.36 2.45
C GLN A 208 -8.13 -5.61 2.80
N ASP A 209 -7.86 -5.78 4.10
CA ASP A 209 -7.23 -6.99 4.69
C ASP A 209 -5.86 -7.34 4.11
N CYS A 210 -5.17 -6.38 3.47
CA CYS A 210 -3.90 -6.59 2.80
C CYS A 210 -2.71 -6.41 3.75
N PHE A 211 -1.59 -7.05 3.40
CA PHE A 211 -0.28 -6.74 3.92
C PHE A 211 0.57 -6.17 2.79
N ILE A 212 1.11 -4.97 2.97
CA ILE A 212 1.86 -4.30 1.92
C ILE A 212 3.17 -3.82 2.50
N ARG A 213 4.28 -4.42 2.05
CA ARG A 213 5.63 -3.99 2.34
C ARG A 213 6.37 -3.66 1.06
N THR A 214 6.72 -2.40 0.91
CA THR A 214 7.38 -1.89 -0.30
C THR A 214 8.56 -1.01 0.04
N TYR A 215 9.49 -0.92 -0.89
CA TYR A 215 10.58 0.06 -0.80
C TYR A 215 10.06 1.47 -1.09
N ASP A 216 9.22 1.63 -2.12
CA ASP A 216 8.56 2.90 -2.44
C ASP A 216 7.15 2.99 -1.80
N ASP A 217 6.23 3.77 -2.34
CA ASP A 217 4.91 4.01 -1.75
C ASP A 217 4.08 2.72 -1.64
N CYS A 218 3.45 2.48 -0.48
CA CYS A 218 2.67 1.26 -0.32
C CYS A 218 1.29 1.35 -0.99
N ILE A 219 0.55 2.43 -0.76
CA ILE A 219 -0.74 2.70 -1.43
C ILE A 219 -0.77 4.14 -1.90
N THR A 220 -1.07 4.35 -3.18
CA THR A 220 -1.20 5.68 -3.76
C THR A 220 -2.54 5.90 -4.42
N LEU A 221 -3.11 7.08 -4.23
CA LEU A 221 -4.27 7.57 -4.96
C LEU A 221 -3.82 8.70 -5.88
N LYS A 222 -3.88 8.46 -7.18
CA LYS A 222 -3.41 9.39 -8.23
C LYS A 222 -4.53 9.71 -9.22
N VAL A 223 -4.34 10.75 -10.00
CA VAL A 223 -5.16 11.05 -11.18
C VAL A 223 -4.28 10.95 -12.42
N ASN A 224 -4.61 10.05 -13.31
CA ASN A 224 -3.84 9.83 -14.54
C ASN A 224 -3.94 11.06 -15.47
N SER A 225 -2.80 11.60 -15.88
CA SER A 225 -2.72 12.76 -16.76
C SER A 225 -3.39 12.57 -18.14
N LEU A 226 -3.55 11.32 -18.57
CA LEU A 226 -4.21 10.99 -19.84
C LEU A 226 -5.73 10.85 -19.70
N SER A 227 -6.28 10.86 -18.48
CA SER A 227 -7.70 10.70 -18.21
C SER A 227 -8.36 12.04 -17.86
N VAL A 228 -9.65 12.12 -18.11
CA VAL A 228 -10.53 13.17 -17.59
C VAL A 228 -11.25 12.78 -16.30
N THR A 229 -11.08 11.53 -15.87
CA THR A 229 -11.78 10.93 -14.74
C THR A 229 -11.05 11.23 -13.43
N ALA A 230 -11.80 11.65 -12.43
CA ALA A 230 -11.29 11.81 -11.06
C ALA A 230 -11.03 10.45 -10.38
N THR A 231 -10.27 10.46 -9.29
CA THR A 231 -10.21 9.34 -8.33
C THR A 231 -11.14 9.66 -7.18
N ARG A 232 -12.16 8.82 -6.94
CA ARG A 232 -13.15 9.10 -5.90
C ARG A 232 -13.87 7.84 -5.41
N ASP A 233 -14.57 7.99 -4.28
CA ASP A 233 -15.32 6.90 -3.64
C ASP A 233 -14.40 5.71 -3.30
N ILE A 234 -13.27 6.01 -2.66
CA ILE A 234 -12.24 5.02 -2.33
C ILE A 234 -12.30 4.66 -0.84
N ARG A 235 -12.31 3.38 -0.54
CA ARG A 235 -12.23 2.86 0.83
C ARG A 235 -11.00 1.99 1.02
N ILE A 236 -10.13 2.36 1.97
CA ILE A 236 -8.93 1.61 2.36
C ILE A 236 -9.12 1.19 3.82
N LYS A 237 -9.27 -0.10 4.10
CA LYS A 237 -9.58 -0.55 5.45
C LYS A 237 -8.83 -1.80 5.89
N ASN A 238 -8.51 -1.87 7.18
CA ASN A 238 -7.92 -3.04 7.83
C ASN A 238 -6.65 -3.55 7.14
N ASN A 239 -5.78 -2.65 6.67
CA ASN A 239 -4.53 -3.00 6.02
C ASN A 239 -3.34 -2.83 6.97
N LEU A 240 -2.34 -3.69 6.81
CA LEU A 240 -1.03 -3.56 7.46
C LEU A 240 -0.02 -3.02 6.44
N ILE A 241 0.57 -1.88 6.74
CA ILE A 241 1.41 -1.10 5.84
C ILE A 241 2.82 -1.00 6.40
N TRP A 242 3.81 -1.28 5.57
CA TRP A 242 5.23 -1.16 5.88
C TRP A 242 5.97 -0.54 4.71
N ALA A 243 6.29 0.74 4.81
CA ALA A 243 7.10 1.43 3.81
C ALA A 243 8.58 1.38 4.26
N ASP A 244 9.45 0.84 3.43
CA ASP A 244 10.87 0.75 3.77
C ASP A 244 11.67 2.00 3.38
N TYR A 245 11.17 2.81 2.42
CA TYR A 245 11.87 4.01 1.95
C TYR A 245 10.96 5.22 1.73
N ALA A 246 9.75 5.08 1.14
CA ALA A 246 8.90 6.22 0.82
C ALA A 246 7.69 6.33 1.76
N ARG A 247 6.45 6.23 1.28
CA ARG A 247 5.26 6.58 2.06
C ARG A 247 4.35 5.38 2.30
N GLY A 248 3.70 5.35 3.45
CA GLY A 248 2.72 4.32 3.76
C GLY A 248 1.47 4.46 2.89
N ILE A 249 0.70 5.52 3.09
CA ILE A 249 -0.47 5.84 2.25
C ILE A 249 -0.34 7.29 1.81
N VAL A 250 -0.41 7.53 0.49
CA VAL A 250 -0.29 8.86 -0.07
C VAL A 250 -1.39 9.18 -1.07
N ILE A 251 -1.95 10.39 -0.96
CA ILE A 251 -3.02 10.89 -1.80
C ILE A 251 -2.51 12.10 -2.59
N GLY A 252 -2.62 12.04 -3.93
CA GLY A 252 -2.36 13.15 -4.82
C GLY A 252 -0.97 13.30 -5.41
N PRO A 253 0.01 12.39 -5.17
CA PRO A 253 1.30 12.53 -5.79
C PRO A 253 1.17 12.37 -7.30
N GLU A 254 1.98 13.13 -8.05
CA GLU A 254 2.06 13.01 -9.52
C GLU A 254 0.69 13.10 -10.22
N SER A 255 -0.30 13.73 -9.55
CA SER A 255 -1.68 13.78 -10.02
C SER A 255 -1.97 15.10 -10.72
N GLY A 256 -2.47 15.01 -11.93
CA GLY A 256 -2.92 16.17 -12.67
C GLY A 256 -3.44 15.82 -14.06
N THR A 257 -4.39 16.60 -14.53
CA THR A 257 -4.97 16.47 -15.85
C THR A 257 -5.18 17.83 -16.47
N ASN A 258 -5.39 17.88 -17.79
CA ASN A 258 -5.77 19.13 -18.47
C ASN A 258 -7.15 19.64 -18.04
N THR A 259 -7.99 18.75 -17.48
CA THR A 259 -9.34 19.07 -16.98
C THR A 259 -9.39 19.37 -15.50
N ARG A 260 -8.24 19.29 -14.79
CA ARG A 260 -8.13 19.43 -13.33
C ARG A 260 -9.00 18.45 -12.54
N ALA A 261 -9.15 17.23 -13.05
CA ALA A 261 -9.80 16.18 -12.29
C ALA A 261 -9.07 15.96 -10.95
N GLY A 262 -9.82 15.81 -9.88
CA GLY A 262 -9.31 15.78 -8.52
C GLY A 262 -9.41 14.41 -7.86
N ILE A 263 -9.18 14.40 -6.55
CA ILE A 263 -9.36 13.22 -5.70
C ILE A 263 -10.35 13.56 -4.59
N SER A 264 -11.42 12.77 -4.44
CA SER A 264 -12.43 13.06 -3.43
C SER A 264 -13.07 11.83 -2.80
N ASP A 265 -13.75 12.07 -1.67
CA ASP A 265 -14.64 11.10 -1.03
C ASP A 265 -13.89 9.78 -0.70
N CYS A 266 -12.73 9.90 -0.06
CA CYS A 266 -11.89 8.78 0.30
C CYS A 266 -11.89 8.56 1.81
N THR A 267 -12.07 7.31 2.24
CA THR A 267 -11.99 6.91 3.64
C THR A 267 -10.90 5.87 3.84
N ILE A 268 -9.97 6.18 4.74
CA ILE A 268 -8.88 5.30 5.17
C ILE A 268 -9.13 4.97 6.64
N GLU A 269 -9.38 3.69 6.95
CA GLU A 269 -9.83 3.30 8.27
C GLU A 269 -9.25 1.97 8.77
N ASP A 270 -9.16 1.83 10.10
CA ASP A 270 -8.77 0.58 10.76
C ASP A 270 -7.41 0.01 10.28
N CYS A 271 -6.54 0.86 9.75
CA CYS A 271 -5.23 0.48 9.23
C CYS A 271 -4.13 0.59 10.29
N VAL A 272 -3.07 -0.18 10.10
CA VAL A 272 -1.85 -0.06 10.91
C VAL A 272 -0.67 0.27 10.00
N ILE A 273 -0.03 1.40 10.25
CA ILE A 273 1.25 1.73 9.65
C ILE A 273 2.33 1.15 10.57
N MET A 274 2.85 -0.01 10.20
CA MET A 274 3.84 -0.73 11.03
C MET A 274 5.22 -0.07 10.98
N GLU A 275 5.57 0.49 9.84
CA GLU A 275 6.84 1.15 9.61
C GLU A 275 6.68 2.19 8.50
N TYR A 276 7.45 3.27 8.58
CA TYR A 276 7.71 4.18 7.48
C TYR A 276 9.09 4.82 7.69
N PRO A 277 9.82 5.15 6.63
CA PRO A 277 11.19 5.59 6.77
C PRO A 277 11.28 7.02 7.28
N THR A 278 12.44 7.33 7.76
CA THR A 278 12.91 8.70 7.88
C THR A 278 13.53 9.13 6.59
N ASN A 279 13.29 10.36 6.27
CA ASN A 279 13.97 11.00 5.16
C ASN A 279 15.50 10.96 5.34
N LEU A 280 16.17 10.04 4.66
CA LEU A 280 17.62 9.98 4.60
C LEU A 280 18.22 11.11 3.74
N LEU A 281 17.35 11.92 3.08
CA LEU A 281 17.76 12.93 2.12
C LEU A 281 17.74 14.37 2.67
N GLU A 282 17.94 14.57 3.96
CA GLU A 282 18.14 15.92 4.53
C GLU A 282 19.42 16.65 3.99
N THR A 283 20.11 16.08 3.01
CA THR A 283 21.35 16.65 2.50
C THR A 283 21.19 17.66 1.38
N SER A 284 19.99 17.94 0.89
CA SER A 284 19.79 19.00 -0.09
C SER A 284 18.74 20.01 0.36
N SER A 285 19.18 21.25 0.52
CA SER A 285 18.41 22.43 0.93
C SER A 285 17.23 22.83 0.01
N SER A 286 16.89 22.04 -0.96
CA SER A 286 15.85 22.32 -1.95
C SER A 286 14.65 21.38 -1.93
N LYS A 287 14.59 20.41 -1.02
CA LYS A 287 13.62 19.33 -1.11
C LYS A 287 12.88 19.08 0.20
N LEU A 288 11.89 19.91 0.46
CA LEU A 288 10.69 19.51 1.20
C LEU A 288 9.84 18.57 0.33
N ASN A 289 10.45 17.63 -0.32
CA ASN A 289 9.70 16.49 -0.83
C ASN A 289 9.32 15.68 0.39
N CYS A 290 8.05 15.52 0.65
CA CYS A 290 7.54 14.79 1.82
C CYS A 290 7.80 13.30 1.67
N ASP A 291 9.03 12.95 1.37
CA ASP A 291 9.52 11.60 1.29
C ASP A 291 9.59 11.06 2.72
N GLY A 292 9.01 9.89 2.95
CA GLY A 292 8.95 9.28 4.27
C GLY A 292 7.85 9.82 5.19
N ALA A 293 6.62 9.36 4.97
CA ALA A 293 5.49 9.64 5.84
C ALA A 293 4.60 8.40 6.03
N GLY A 294 3.99 8.27 7.18
CA GLY A 294 2.99 7.24 7.43
C GLY A 294 1.73 7.49 6.59
N LEU A 295 1.14 8.67 6.77
CA LEU A 295 -0.03 9.15 6.05
C LEU A 295 0.31 10.49 5.37
N SER A 296 0.08 10.60 4.07
CA SER A 296 0.43 11.79 3.32
C SER A 296 -0.67 12.25 2.37
N ILE A 297 -0.87 13.55 2.29
CA ILE A 297 -1.53 14.20 1.16
C ILE A 297 -0.46 15.03 0.47
N SER A 298 -0.10 14.67 -0.76
CA SER A 298 0.96 15.30 -1.53
C SER A 298 0.42 15.80 -2.86
N GLN A 299 0.07 17.07 -2.94
CA GLN A 299 -0.57 17.64 -4.12
C GLN A 299 0.47 18.25 -5.07
N TYR A 300 0.83 17.52 -6.10
CA TYR A 300 1.66 18.00 -7.19
C TYR A 300 1.36 17.23 -8.49
N PRO A 301 1.44 17.90 -9.66
CA PRO A 301 1.20 17.26 -10.94
C PRO A 301 2.45 16.59 -11.49
N SER A 302 2.25 15.70 -12.44
CA SER A 302 3.27 15.12 -13.30
C SER A 302 3.23 15.76 -14.69
N GLY A 303 4.40 15.93 -15.33
CA GLY A 303 4.49 16.18 -16.78
C GLY A 303 3.81 17.44 -17.32
N GLY A 304 3.73 18.54 -16.57
CA GLY A 304 3.13 19.77 -17.05
C GLY A 304 1.60 19.87 -16.95
N ALA A 305 0.96 18.83 -16.45
CA ALA A 305 -0.46 18.84 -16.12
C ALA A 305 -0.76 19.76 -14.91
N THR A 306 -2.01 20.01 -14.62
CA THR A 306 -2.46 20.81 -13.48
C THR A 306 -3.14 19.90 -12.45
N SER A 307 -2.78 20.04 -11.17
CA SER A 307 -3.43 19.32 -10.08
C SER A 307 -4.89 19.76 -9.93
N GLY A 308 -5.77 18.79 -9.68
CA GLY A 308 -7.14 19.04 -9.27
C GLY A 308 -7.27 19.23 -7.76
N THR A 309 -8.49 19.50 -7.29
CA THR A 309 -8.81 19.59 -5.86
C THR A 309 -8.73 18.23 -5.20
N ILE A 310 -8.18 18.19 -3.98
CA ILE A 310 -8.26 17.03 -3.09
C ILE A 310 -9.22 17.40 -1.97
N GLU A 311 -10.32 16.64 -1.83
CA GLU A 311 -11.36 16.99 -0.87
C GLU A 311 -12.08 15.79 -0.24
N ASN A 312 -12.68 16.02 0.94
CA ASN A 312 -13.48 15.02 1.64
C ASN A 312 -12.65 13.75 1.94
N ILE A 313 -11.49 13.91 2.54
CA ILE A 313 -10.60 12.81 2.90
C ILE A 313 -10.72 12.53 4.39
N THR A 314 -10.99 11.30 4.76
CA THR A 314 -11.05 10.87 6.16
C THR A 314 -10.03 9.79 6.45
N PHE A 315 -9.17 10.03 7.42
CA PHE A 315 -8.31 9.04 8.06
C PHE A 315 -8.89 8.77 9.45
N GLN A 316 -9.26 7.52 9.76
CA GLN A 316 -9.85 7.20 11.06
C GLN A 316 -9.42 5.85 11.62
N ASN A 317 -9.34 5.75 12.95
CA ASN A 317 -8.98 4.52 13.66
C ASN A 317 -7.65 3.94 13.17
N ILE A 318 -6.61 4.74 13.03
CA ILE A 318 -5.32 4.30 12.50
C ILE A 318 -4.29 4.30 13.63
N VAL A 319 -3.50 3.23 13.67
CA VAL A 319 -2.33 3.14 14.54
C VAL A 319 -1.07 3.26 13.68
N ILE A 320 -0.17 4.16 14.06
CA ILE A 320 1.17 4.25 13.51
C ILE A 320 2.08 3.65 14.58
N ASP A 321 2.50 2.38 14.35
CA ASP A 321 3.06 1.50 15.39
C ASP A 321 4.55 1.71 15.64
N ASN A 322 5.27 2.22 14.68
CA ASN A 322 6.68 2.55 14.88
C ASN A 322 7.16 3.61 13.87
N ILE A 323 8.14 4.38 14.34
CA ILE A 323 8.74 5.45 13.56
C ILE A 323 10.24 5.22 13.57
N SER A 324 10.82 4.90 12.42
CA SER A 324 12.26 4.80 12.33
C SER A 324 12.88 6.19 12.24
N GLN A 325 13.64 6.61 13.23
CA GLN A 325 14.42 7.88 13.26
C GLN A 325 13.66 9.11 12.69
N LYS A 326 13.41 10.18 13.29
CA LYS A 326 12.86 11.47 12.82
C LYS A 326 11.72 11.44 11.77
N GLY A 327 10.90 10.39 11.71
CA GLY A 327 9.82 10.24 10.73
C GLY A 327 8.68 11.25 10.94
N ARG A 328 7.89 11.46 9.89
CA ARG A 328 6.68 12.28 9.92
C ARG A 328 5.46 11.40 9.84
N PRO A 329 4.73 11.17 10.94
CA PRO A 329 3.57 10.28 10.90
C PRO A 329 2.48 10.76 9.94
N MET A 330 2.27 12.07 9.85
CA MET A 330 1.25 12.66 8.98
C MET A 330 1.79 13.91 8.30
N VAL A 331 1.58 14.05 6.99
CA VAL A 331 2.03 15.19 6.21
C VAL A 331 0.94 15.65 5.24
N ILE A 332 0.76 16.96 5.11
CA ILE A 332 0.03 17.60 4.02
C ILE A 332 1.00 18.54 3.31
N TRP A 333 1.21 18.30 2.03
CA TRP A 333 2.12 19.09 1.22
C TRP A 333 1.51 19.51 -0.11
N GLN A 334 1.70 20.77 -0.49
CA GLN A 334 1.33 21.32 -1.79
C GLN A 334 2.55 21.90 -2.48
N LYS A 335 2.73 21.58 -3.75
CA LYS A 335 3.74 22.22 -4.58
C LYS A 335 3.38 23.71 -4.82
N ALA A 336 4.40 24.57 -4.85
CA ALA A 336 4.23 25.98 -5.20
C ALA A 336 3.57 26.18 -6.57
N ASN A 337 2.85 27.31 -6.72
CA ASN A 337 2.33 27.79 -7.99
C ASN A 337 1.34 26.82 -8.70
N GLN A 338 0.57 26.08 -7.95
CA GLN A 338 -0.56 25.33 -8.50
C GLN A 338 -1.80 26.25 -8.50
N ASP A 339 -2.11 26.85 -9.63
CA ASP A 339 -3.28 27.72 -9.78
C ASP A 339 -4.56 26.95 -9.43
N HIS A 340 -5.28 27.44 -8.42
CA HIS A 340 -6.57 26.90 -7.98
C HIS A 340 -6.62 25.46 -7.47
N ALA A 341 -5.50 24.80 -7.27
CA ALA A 341 -5.48 23.50 -6.62
C ALA A 341 -5.75 23.66 -5.11
N LEU A 342 -6.76 23.01 -4.59
CA LEU A 342 -7.18 23.12 -3.20
C LEU A 342 -7.00 21.77 -2.49
N ILE A 343 -6.74 21.83 -1.18
CA ILE A 343 -6.92 20.69 -0.26
C ILE A 343 -7.96 21.14 0.76
N LYS A 344 -9.09 20.45 0.86
CA LYS A 344 -10.15 20.85 1.77
C LYS A 344 -10.91 19.68 2.39
N ASN A 345 -11.50 19.91 3.57
CA ASN A 345 -12.29 18.91 4.28
C ASN A 345 -11.51 17.62 4.53
N VAL A 346 -10.37 17.72 5.20
CA VAL A 346 -9.56 16.57 5.61
C VAL A 346 -9.73 16.32 7.10
N THR A 347 -10.13 15.11 7.45
CA THR A 347 -10.35 14.71 8.85
C THR A 347 -9.36 13.62 9.25
N TYR A 348 -8.66 13.84 10.36
CA TYR A 348 -7.90 12.84 11.09
C TYR A 348 -8.64 12.56 12.40
N ARG A 349 -9.17 11.35 12.56
CA ARG A 349 -9.97 10.96 13.73
C ARG A 349 -9.45 9.70 14.36
N ASN A 350 -9.25 9.71 15.68
CA ASN A 350 -8.78 8.56 16.44
C ASN A 350 -7.48 7.95 15.84
N ILE A 351 -6.47 8.79 15.70
CA ILE A 351 -5.14 8.38 15.19
C ILE A 351 -4.21 8.25 16.41
N GLN A 352 -3.59 7.10 16.55
CA GLN A 352 -2.62 6.83 17.61
C GLN A 352 -1.23 6.70 17.00
N ILE A 353 -0.33 7.58 17.40
CA ILE A 353 1.07 7.53 16.99
C ILE A 353 1.87 7.01 18.19
N LEU A 354 2.51 5.86 18.00
CA LEU A 354 3.30 5.17 19.01
C LEU A 354 4.77 5.22 18.61
N ASP A 355 5.57 5.99 19.35
CA ASP A 355 7.00 6.14 19.11
C ASP A 355 7.79 5.83 20.37
N GLU A 356 8.26 4.61 20.51
CA GLU A 356 9.00 4.14 21.68
C GLU A 356 10.30 4.92 21.96
N ALA A 357 10.87 5.53 20.96
CA ALA A 357 12.13 6.26 21.07
C ALA A 357 11.97 7.78 21.13
N ASP A 358 10.72 8.27 21.17
CA ASP A 358 10.39 9.70 21.15
C ASP A 358 11.12 10.48 20.03
N ARG A 359 11.20 9.87 18.87
CA ARG A 359 11.95 10.35 17.70
C ARG A 359 11.14 11.17 16.75
N CYS A 360 9.80 11.16 16.92
CA CYS A 360 8.90 11.84 16.01
C CYS A 360 9.08 13.36 16.11
N GLN A 361 9.47 13.95 14.99
CA GLN A 361 9.27 15.37 14.81
C GLN A 361 7.86 15.58 14.29
N ALA A 362 7.21 16.65 14.74
CA ALA A 362 5.82 16.95 14.44
C ALA A 362 5.45 16.73 12.97
N SER A 363 4.26 16.21 12.77
CA SER A 363 3.56 16.23 11.49
C SER A 363 3.50 17.65 10.93
N GLY A 364 3.53 17.82 9.63
CA GLY A 364 3.65 19.13 9.03
C GLY A 364 2.61 19.42 7.95
N ILE A 365 2.24 20.68 7.86
CA ILE A 365 1.48 21.24 6.75
C ILE A 365 2.41 22.21 6.01
N TYR A 366 2.67 21.89 4.75
CA TYR A 366 3.60 22.65 3.91
C TYR A 366 2.85 23.15 2.68
N THR A 367 2.68 24.46 2.58
CA THR A 367 2.01 25.10 1.45
C THR A 367 2.79 26.31 0.99
N ASN A 368 2.78 26.54 -0.31
CA ASN A 368 3.44 27.68 -0.94
C ASN A 368 2.39 28.59 -1.61
N GLY A 369 1.47 29.13 -0.81
CA GLY A 369 0.46 30.10 -1.29
C GLY A 369 -0.84 29.49 -1.80
N ASN A 370 -0.99 28.17 -1.77
CA ASN A 370 -2.25 27.49 -2.08
C ASN A 370 -3.14 27.40 -0.83
N THR A 371 -4.42 27.12 -1.04
CA THR A 371 -5.39 27.10 0.05
C THR A 371 -5.59 25.69 0.59
N ILE A 372 -5.35 25.53 1.88
CA ILE A 372 -5.73 24.35 2.67
C ILE A 372 -6.82 24.81 3.65
N SER A 373 -7.94 24.11 3.69
CA SER A 373 -9.06 24.49 4.55
C SER A 373 -9.85 23.29 5.06
N GLY A 374 -10.61 23.47 6.14
CA GLY A 374 -11.46 22.42 6.70
C GLY A 374 -10.69 21.24 7.26
N LEU A 375 -9.52 21.47 7.86
CA LEU A 375 -8.76 20.43 8.54
C LEU A 375 -9.35 20.16 9.92
N VAL A 376 -9.61 18.90 10.23
CA VAL A 376 -10.14 18.45 11.52
C VAL A 376 -9.19 17.40 12.11
N PHE A 377 -8.79 17.63 13.38
CA PHE A 377 -8.01 16.69 14.18
C PHE A 377 -8.85 16.33 15.42
N ASP A 378 -9.40 15.12 15.42
CA ASP A 378 -10.27 14.63 16.51
C ASP A 378 -9.65 13.38 17.13
N LYS A 379 -9.25 13.46 18.40
CA LYS A 379 -8.61 12.38 19.16
C LYS A 379 -7.33 11.84 18.49
N VAL A 380 -6.49 12.74 18.01
CA VAL A 380 -5.15 12.39 17.52
C VAL A 380 -4.18 12.46 18.69
N THR A 381 -3.41 11.39 18.91
CA THR A 381 -2.48 11.30 20.05
C THR A 381 -1.07 10.89 19.60
N TYR A 382 -0.07 11.42 20.30
CA TYR A 382 1.33 11.00 20.22
C TYR A 382 1.74 10.44 21.59
N ASN A 383 2.10 9.17 21.65
CA ASN A 383 2.39 8.45 22.89
C ASN A 383 1.35 8.72 24.00
N GLY A 384 0.06 8.70 23.63
CA GLY A 384 -1.06 8.97 24.53
C GLY A 384 -1.32 10.45 24.81
N THR A 385 -0.44 11.36 24.44
CA THR A 385 -0.64 12.81 24.61
C THR A 385 -1.44 13.36 23.43
N PRO A 386 -2.57 14.07 23.69
CA PRO A 386 -3.36 14.66 22.63
C PRO A 386 -2.59 15.69 21.82
N ILE A 387 -2.71 15.63 20.50
CA ILE A 387 -2.21 16.63 19.58
C ILE A 387 -3.33 17.64 19.30
N HIS A 388 -3.08 18.92 19.56
CA HIS A 388 -4.04 20.00 19.36
C HIS A 388 -3.78 20.76 18.07
N GLN A 389 -4.86 21.20 17.43
CA GLN A 389 -4.83 21.93 16.15
C GLN A 389 -4.11 23.29 16.21
N SER A 390 -3.86 23.84 17.37
CA SER A 390 -3.26 25.17 17.59
C SER A 390 -1.74 25.21 17.63
N GLY A 391 -1.06 24.07 17.46
CA GLY A 391 0.40 24.01 17.40
C GLY A 391 0.93 24.32 16.00
N LYS A 392 2.13 24.92 15.90
CA LYS A 392 2.91 24.87 14.65
C LYS A 392 3.32 23.41 14.46
N TRP A 393 2.81 22.80 13.44
CA TRP A 393 3.13 21.43 13.01
C TRP A 393 4.46 21.40 12.28
#